data_81a44a8a14f3e51b7e8f2af313d866dd
#
_entry.id   81a44a8a14f3e51b7e8f2af313d866dd
#
_cell.length_a   1.000
_cell.length_b   1.000
_cell.length_c   1.000
_cell.angle_alpha   90.00
_cell.angle_beta   90.00
_cell.angle_gamma   90.00
#
_symmetry.space_group_name_H-M   'P 1'
#
loop_
_entity.id
_entity.type
_entity.pdbx_description
1 polymer ?
#
loop_
_entity_poly.entity_id
_entity_poly.type
_entity_poly.pdbx_seq_one_letter_code
_entity_poly.pdbx_strand_id
1 'polypeptide(L)'
;MEDSAIVTLYWQRSEQAIAESDTKYGPYCGHIAYGLLQNSEDAQECVSDTWLAAWNAMPPHRPAVLRLFLGKLTRRLSLQRLRRQGRLKRGGGEAALALEELGDCVPLGGDAQQALEGRELTRLLNRFLSGLPAAQRQVFLARYWYGAAV
;
A
#
# COMPACT_ATOMS: atom_id res chain seq x y z
N MET A 1 -1.75 18.93 8.23
CA MET A 1 -1.61 19.66 6.95
C MET A 1 -2.45 18.98 5.87
N GLU A 2 -3.07 19.75 5.03
CA GLU A 2 -3.84 19.20 3.90
C GLU A 2 -2.93 18.51 2.89
N ASP A 3 -3.45 17.47 2.25
CA ASP A 3 -2.67 16.68 1.28
C ASP A 3 -2.15 17.52 0.12
N SER A 4 -2.97 18.43 -0.39
CA SER A 4 -2.56 19.34 -1.46
C SER A 4 -1.38 20.22 -1.07
N ALA A 5 -1.33 20.64 0.19
CA ALA A 5 -0.21 21.42 0.72
C ALA A 5 1.06 20.58 0.83
N ILE A 6 0.93 19.33 1.26
CA ILE A 6 2.07 18.40 1.32
C ILE A 6 2.64 18.16 -0.09
N VAL A 7 1.77 17.89 -1.07
CA VAL A 7 2.19 17.72 -2.47
C VAL A 7 2.92 18.97 -2.98
N THR A 8 2.40 20.15 -2.66
CA THR A 8 3.05 21.42 -3.01
C THR A 8 4.46 21.52 -2.41
N LEU A 9 4.64 21.11 -1.16
CA LEU A 9 5.97 21.09 -0.53
C LEU A 9 6.95 20.19 -1.27
N TYR A 10 6.52 19.02 -1.74
CA TYR A 10 7.36 18.16 -2.58
C TYR A 10 7.75 18.86 -3.90
N TRP A 11 6.80 19.52 -4.52
CA TRP A 11 7.05 20.25 -5.76
C TRP A 11 8.01 21.42 -5.56
N GLN A 12 7.96 22.07 -4.40
CA GLN A 12 8.89 23.15 -4.01
C GLN A 12 10.24 22.62 -3.56
N ARG A 13 10.43 21.31 -3.52
CA ARG A 13 11.63 20.63 -3.03
C ARG A 13 11.95 21.02 -1.57
N SER A 14 10.92 21.19 -0.77
CA SER A 14 11.03 21.46 0.66
C SER A 14 11.12 20.16 1.46
N GLU A 15 12.14 20.03 2.28
CA GLU A 15 12.31 18.86 3.16
C GLU A 15 11.16 18.71 4.16
N GLN A 16 10.44 19.79 4.43
CA GLN A 16 9.25 19.77 5.28
C GLN A 16 8.20 18.80 4.73
N ALA A 17 8.18 18.56 3.41
CA ALA A 17 7.27 17.58 2.81
C ALA A 17 7.42 16.19 3.42
N ILE A 18 8.66 15.78 3.68
CA ILE A 18 8.95 14.47 4.29
C ILE A 18 8.47 14.44 5.74
N ALA A 19 8.76 15.47 6.50
CA ALA A 19 8.32 15.56 7.91
C ALA A 19 6.79 15.54 8.03
N GLU A 20 6.10 16.27 7.17
CA GLU A 20 4.63 16.29 7.14
C GLU A 20 4.03 14.96 6.70
N SER A 21 4.66 14.30 5.72
CA SER A 21 4.24 12.96 5.29
C SER A 21 4.41 11.94 6.42
N ASP A 22 5.53 11.98 7.11
CA ASP A 22 5.80 11.07 8.23
C ASP A 22 4.81 11.29 9.38
N THR A 23 4.52 12.52 9.72
CA THR A 23 3.55 12.85 10.77
C THR A 23 2.14 12.37 10.41
N LYS A 24 1.71 12.60 9.19
CA LYS A 24 0.34 12.30 8.76
C LYS A 24 0.14 10.86 8.34
N TYR A 25 1.10 10.27 7.61
CA TYR A 25 0.97 8.96 6.98
C TYR A 25 1.99 7.93 7.45
N GLY A 26 2.90 8.29 8.34
CA GLY A 26 3.86 7.35 8.91
C GLY A 26 3.22 6.12 9.53
N PRO A 27 2.23 6.28 10.42
CA PRO A 27 1.51 5.14 10.99
C PRO A 27 0.80 4.27 9.95
N TYR A 28 0.18 4.88 8.95
CA TYR A 28 -0.50 4.17 7.87
C TYR A 28 0.47 3.35 7.02
N CYS A 29 1.55 3.96 6.55
CA CYS A 29 2.57 3.26 5.77
C CYS A 29 3.29 2.21 6.61
N GLY A 30 3.55 2.50 7.87
CA GLY A 30 4.15 1.56 8.81
C GLY A 30 3.29 0.32 9.01
N HIS A 31 1.98 0.48 9.12
CA HIS A 31 1.05 -0.64 9.23
C HIS A 31 1.09 -1.54 7.98
N ILE A 32 1.10 -0.93 6.79
CA ILE A 32 1.22 -1.67 5.52
C ILE A 32 2.54 -2.46 5.49
N ALA A 33 3.65 -1.79 5.74
CA ALA A 33 4.97 -2.41 5.67
C ALA A 33 5.12 -3.52 6.71
N TYR A 34 4.69 -3.30 7.94
CA TYR A 34 4.76 -4.32 8.98
C TYR A 34 3.87 -5.53 8.67
N GLY A 35 2.68 -5.29 8.12
CA GLY A 35 1.79 -6.38 7.70
C GLY A 35 2.43 -7.30 6.67
N LEU A 36 3.22 -6.74 5.76
CA LEU A 36 3.90 -7.51 4.72
C LEU A 36 5.21 -8.12 5.22
N LEU A 37 6.01 -7.37 5.96
CA LEU A 37 7.39 -7.77 6.32
C LEU A 37 7.49 -8.53 7.64
N GLN A 38 6.54 -8.35 8.56
CA GLN A 38 6.51 -8.99 9.88
C GLN A 38 7.78 -8.72 10.72
N ASN A 39 8.41 -7.58 10.47
CA ASN A 39 9.62 -7.15 11.16
C ASN A 39 9.59 -5.62 11.28
N SER A 40 9.70 -5.09 12.50
CA SER A 40 9.54 -3.66 12.74
C SER A 40 10.69 -2.83 12.18
N GLU A 41 11.92 -3.35 12.21
CA GLU A 41 13.08 -2.65 11.65
C GLU A 41 12.98 -2.55 10.13
N ASP A 42 12.66 -3.66 9.46
CA ASP A 42 12.43 -3.68 8.02
C ASP A 42 11.27 -2.78 7.61
N ALA A 43 10.20 -2.76 8.41
CA ALA A 43 9.05 -1.88 8.16
C ALA A 43 9.44 -0.41 8.24
N GLN A 44 10.22 -0.02 9.25
CA GLN A 44 10.69 1.36 9.39
C GLN A 44 11.59 1.78 8.23
N GLU A 45 12.47 0.89 7.78
CA GLU A 45 13.30 1.14 6.60
C GLU A 45 12.44 1.33 5.35
N CYS A 46 11.41 0.52 5.16
CA CYS A 46 10.48 0.67 4.04
C CYS A 46 9.71 1.97 4.10
N VAL A 47 9.32 2.44 5.27
CA VAL A 47 8.66 3.75 5.42
C VAL A 47 9.62 4.86 5.02
N SER A 48 10.88 4.82 5.47
CA SER A 48 11.89 5.79 5.08
C SER A 48 12.14 5.78 3.56
N ASP A 49 12.21 4.59 2.98
CA ASP A 49 12.36 4.42 1.53
C ASP A 49 11.14 4.95 0.77
N THR A 50 9.95 4.87 1.37
CA THR A 50 8.73 5.45 0.80
C THR A 50 8.85 6.97 0.66
N TRP A 51 9.37 7.63 1.69
CA TRP A 51 9.58 9.09 1.63
C TRP A 51 10.60 9.47 0.56
N LEU A 52 11.67 8.72 0.42
CA LEU A 52 12.64 8.93 -0.64
C LEU A 52 12.03 8.70 -2.03
N ALA A 53 11.25 7.65 -2.19
CA ALA A 53 10.56 7.38 -3.45
C ALA A 53 9.55 8.48 -3.79
N ALA A 54 8.81 8.99 -2.81
CA ALA A 54 7.90 10.12 -3.00
C ALA A 54 8.66 11.38 -3.41
N TRP A 55 9.78 11.67 -2.75
CA TRP A 55 10.64 12.78 -3.08
C TRP A 55 11.14 12.72 -4.52
N ASN A 56 11.54 11.55 -4.99
CA ASN A 56 12.02 11.36 -6.35
C ASN A 56 10.88 11.38 -7.39
N ALA A 57 9.66 11.04 -6.99
CA ALA A 57 8.51 11.00 -7.89
C ALA A 57 7.82 12.36 -8.05
N MET A 58 7.90 13.23 -7.06
CA MET A 58 7.24 14.54 -7.07
C MET A 58 8.27 15.68 -7.06
N PRO A 59 8.41 16.48 -8.10
CA PRO A 59 7.78 16.37 -9.40
C PRO A 59 8.37 15.24 -10.26
N PRO A 60 7.73 14.80 -11.37
CA PRO A 60 6.57 15.42 -12.03
C PRO A 60 5.21 14.91 -11.57
N HIS A 61 5.16 13.84 -10.77
CA HIS A 61 3.88 13.32 -10.30
C HIS A 61 3.17 14.32 -9.38
N ARG A 62 1.85 14.42 -9.55
CA ARG A 62 0.98 15.21 -8.66
C ARG A 62 -0.24 14.34 -8.33
N PRO A 63 -0.12 13.45 -7.33
CA PRO A 63 -1.20 12.53 -7.02
C PRO A 63 -2.46 13.27 -6.55
N ALA A 64 -3.60 12.82 -7.03
CA ALA A 64 -4.90 13.35 -6.61
C ALA A 64 -5.24 12.91 -5.17
N VAL A 65 -4.83 11.70 -4.80
CA VAL A 65 -5.03 11.16 -3.44
C VAL A 65 -3.68 10.70 -2.89
N LEU A 66 -3.09 11.55 -2.06
CA LEU A 66 -1.74 11.32 -1.52
C LEU A 66 -1.65 10.01 -0.72
N ARG A 67 -2.65 9.72 0.09
CA ARG A 67 -2.70 8.49 0.89
C ARG A 67 -2.54 7.23 0.02
N LEU A 68 -3.28 7.16 -1.09
CA LEU A 68 -3.21 6.02 -2.01
C LEU A 68 -1.84 5.94 -2.69
N PHE A 69 -1.30 7.07 -3.09
CA PHE A 69 0.01 7.15 -3.73
C PHE A 69 1.11 6.63 -2.80
N LEU A 70 1.14 7.09 -1.57
CA LEU A 70 2.13 6.67 -0.57
C LEU A 70 1.96 5.18 -0.19
N GLY A 71 0.72 4.73 -0.06
CA GLY A 71 0.42 3.32 0.21
C GLY A 71 0.93 2.39 -0.89
N LYS A 72 0.76 2.78 -2.15
CA LYS A 72 1.27 2.02 -3.31
C LYS A 72 2.79 1.94 -3.30
N LEU A 73 3.47 3.04 -3.01
CA LEU A 73 4.92 3.06 -2.90
C LEU A 73 5.41 2.12 -1.79
N THR A 74 4.76 2.18 -0.62
CA THR A 74 5.12 1.33 0.52
C THR A 74 4.93 -0.15 0.20
N ARG A 75 3.81 -0.52 -0.44
CA ARG A 75 3.55 -1.91 -0.85
C ARG A 75 4.59 -2.41 -1.83
N ARG A 76 4.90 -1.60 -2.84
CA ARG A 76 5.90 -1.95 -3.85
C ARG A 76 7.25 -2.21 -3.22
N LEU A 77 7.70 -1.33 -2.35
CA LEU A 77 9.00 -1.44 -1.68
C LEU A 77 9.03 -2.65 -0.73
N SER A 78 7.96 -2.88 0.01
CA SER A 78 7.84 -4.02 0.92
C SER A 78 7.89 -5.35 0.16
N LEU A 79 7.19 -5.44 -0.96
CA LEU A 79 7.19 -6.65 -1.80
C LEU A 79 8.53 -6.90 -2.46
N GLN A 80 9.22 -5.84 -2.92
CA GLN A 80 10.58 -5.96 -3.44
C GLN A 80 11.52 -6.53 -2.38
N ARG A 81 11.38 -6.08 -1.13
CA ARG A 81 12.19 -6.59 -0.02
C ARG A 81 11.89 -8.06 0.26
N LEU A 82 10.61 -8.46 0.27
CA LEU A 82 10.22 -9.87 0.43
C LEU A 82 10.81 -10.76 -0.67
N ARG A 83 10.80 -10.30 -1.91
CA ARG A 83 11.40 -11.02 -3.04
C ARG A 83 12.90 -11.19 -2.88
N ARG A 84 13.60 -10.12 -2.49
CA ARG A 84 15.06 -10.17 -2.24
C ARG A 84 15.42 -11.13 -1.11
N GLN A 85 14.56 -11.24 -0.10
CA GLN A 85 14.74 -12.14 1.02
C GLN A 85 14.31 -13.58 0.70
N GLY A 86 13.80 -13.86 -0.49
CA GLY A 86 13.28 -15.16 -0.88
C GLY A 86 12.01 -15.58 -0.17
N ARG A 87 11.33 -14.66 0.52
CA ARG A 87 10.12 -14.95 1.30
C ARG A 87 8.85 -14.89 0.48
N LEU A 88 8.91 -14.31 -0.72
CA LEU A 88 7.77 -14.21 -1.63
C LEU A 88 8.10 -14.96 -2.91
N LYS A 89 7.34 -16.01 -3.20
CA LYS A 89 7.46 -16.76 -4.46
C LYS A 89 6.84 -15.94 -5.60
N ARG A 90 7.49 -15.94 -6.75
CA ARG A 90 6.97 -15.28 -7.96
C ARG A 90 5.56 -15.79 -8.26
N GLY A 91 4.58 -14.89 -8.25
CA GLY A 91 3.20 -15.15 -8.65
C GLY A 91 2.35 -15.93 -7.65
N GLY A 92 2.87 -16.33 -6.49
CA GLY A 92 2.20 -17.27 -5.61
C GLY A 92 1.48 -16.73 -4.38
N GLY A 93 1.90 -15.61 -3.79
CA GLY A 93 1.37 -15.15 -2.51
C GLY A 93 0.75 -13.76 -2.52
N GLU A 94 0.85 -13.06 -3.62
CA GLU A 94 0.46 -11.65 -3.71
C GLU A 94 -1.05 -11.45 -3.58
N ALA A 95 -1.86 -12.35 -4.14
CA ALA A 95 -3.31 -12.29 -4.02
C ALA A 95 -3.76 -12.47 -2.57
N ALA A 96 -3.16 -13.41 -1.85
CA ALA A 96 -3.46 -13.64 -0.43
C ALA A 96 -3.10 -12.42 0.41
N LEU A 97 -1.94 -11.79 0.16
CA LEU A 97 -1.52 -10.58 0.85
C LEU A 97 -2.46 -9.41 0.57
N ALA A 98 -2.89 -9.24 -0.67
CA ALA A 98 -3.85 -8.21 -1.04
C ALA A 98 -5.20 -8.41 -0.33
N LEU A 99 -5.66 -9.65 -0.20
CA LEU A 99 -6.90 -9.97 0.48
C LEU A 99 -6.82 -9.74 1.98
N GLU A 100 -5.69 -10.06 2.62
CA GLU A 100 -5.46 -9.75 4.03
C GLU A 100 -5.51 -8.24 4.27
N GLU A 101 -4.89 -7.46 3.39
CA GLU A 101 -4.91 -6.02 3.49
C GLU A 101 -6.32 -5.44 3.34
N LEU A 102 -7.11 -5.97 2.42
CA LEU A 102 -8.51 -5.58 2.27
C LEU A 102 -9.33 -5.88 3.52
N GLY A 103 -9.07 -7.01 4.17
CA GLY A 103 -9.68 -7.36 5.45
C GLY A 103 -9.35 -6.36 6.55
N ASP A 104 -8.10 -5.90 6.60
CA ASP A 104 -7.64 -4.91 7.57
C ASP A 104 -8.19 -3.51 7.30
N CYS A 105 -8.59 -3.21 6.07
CA CYS A 105 -9.19 -1.94 5.70
C CYS A 105 -10.66 -1.81 6.11
N VAL A 106 -11.29 -2.91 6.52
CA VAL A 106 -12.64 -2.86 7.11
C VAL A 106 -12.53 -2.15 8.45
N PRO A 107 -13.34 -1.11 8.73
CA PRO A 107 -13.18 -0.30 9.94
C PRO A 107 -13.20 -1.16 11.20
N LEU A 108 -12.08 -1.22 11.89
CA LEU A 108 -11.99 -1.77 13.23
C LEU A 108 -12.76 -0.81 14.15
N GLY A 109 -13.91 -1.22 14.66
CA GLY A 109 -14.73 -0.38 15.51
C GLY A 109 -16.11 -0.09 14.95
N GLY A 110 -16.41 -0.62 13.76
CA GLY A 110 -17.79 -0.75 13.32
C GLY A 110 -18.55 -1.73 14.19
N ASP A 111 -19.86 -1.70 14.12
CA ASP A 111 -20.69 -2.70 14.80
C ASP A 111 -20.39 -4.11 14.24
N ALA A 112 -20.93 -5.13 14.91
CA ALA A 112 -20.75 -6.52 14.50
C ALA A 112 -21.24 -6.77 13.06
N GLN A 113 -22.22 -6.00 12.60
CA GLN A 113 -22.77 -6.09 11.25
C GLN A 113 -21.79 -5.59 10.19
N GLN A 114 -21.11 -4.47 10.44
CA GLN A 114 -20.07 -3.97 9.53
C GLN A 114 -18.90 -4.93 9.43
N ALA A 115 -18.49 -5.54 10.53
CA ALA A 115 -17.44 -6.55 10.51
C ALA A 115 -17.85 -7.79 9.70
N LEU A 116 -19.13 -8.21 9.81
CA LEU A 116 -19.68 -9.33 9.07
C LEU A 116 -19.73 -9.01 7.55
N GLU A 117 -20.21 -7.83 7.19
CA GLU A 117 -20.27 -7.36 5.80
C GLU A 117 -18.86 -7.31 5.18
N GLY A 118 -17.87 -6.84 5.93
CA GLY A 118 -16.49 -6.82 5.48
C GLY A 118 -15.93 -8.22 5.23
N ARG A 119 -16.26 -9.18 6.09
CA ARG A 119 -15.88 -10.59 5.90
C ARG A 119 -16.54 -11.21 4.68
N GLU A 120 -17.80 -10.91 4.45
CA GLU A 120 -18.53 -11.38 3.28
C GLU A 120 -17.92 -10.81 1.99
N LEU A 121 -17.60 -9.52 1.98
CA LEU A 121 -16.95 -8.87 0.85
C LEU A 121 -15.59 -9.51 0.56
N THR A 122 -14.79 -9.78 1.60
CA THR A 122 -13.50 -10.45 1.47
C THR A 122 -13.67 -11.85 0.87
N ARG A 123 -14.67 -12.61 1.31
CA ARG A 123 -14.97 -13.93 0.76
C ARG A 123 -15.35 -13.86 -0.72
N LEU A 124 -16.21 -12.91 -1.09
CA LEU A 124 -16.64 -12.73 -2.48
C LEU A 124 -15.46 -12.36 -3.38
N LEU A 125 -14.60 -11.45 -2.93
CA LEU A 125 -13.40 -11.04 -3.66
C LEU A 125 -12.43 -12.22 -3.79
N ASN A 126 -12.23 -12.99 -2.72
CA ASN A 126 -11.36 -14.17 -2.76
C ASN A 126 -11.88 -15.20 -3.75
N ARG A 127 -13.19 -15.48 -3.73
CA ARG A 127 -13.82 -16.39 -4.67
C ARG A 127 -13.69 -15.92 -6.11
N PHE A 128 -13.90 -14.62 -6.33
CA PHE A 128 -13.74 -13.99 -7.65
C PHE A 128 -12.30 -14.11 -8.15
N LEU A 129 -11.31 -13.74 -7.34
CA LEU A 129 -9.90 -13.80 -7.72
C LEU A 129 -9.42 -15.23 -7.93
N SER A 130 -9.89 -16.18 -7.12
CA SER A 130 -9.54 -17.59 -7.26
C SER A 130 -10.10 -18.20 -8.53
N GLY A 131 -11.24 -17.71 -9.01
CA GLY A 131 -11.87 -18.15 -10.25
C GLY A 131 -11.26 -17.55 -11.51
N LEU A 132 -10.41 -16.53 -11.39
CA LEU A 132 -9.76 -15.90 -12.55
C LEU A 132 -8.56 -16.71 -13.03
N PRO A 133 -8.32 -16.77 -14.37
CA PRO A 133 -7.06 -17.26 -14.90
C PRO A 133 -5.88 -16.45 -14.31
N ALA A 134 -4.73 -17.10 -14.17
CA ALA A 134 -3.55 -16.49 -13.55
C ALA A 134 -3.15 -15.15 -14.19
N ALA A 135 -3.22 -15.06 -15.51
CA ALA A 135 -2.89 -13.83 -16.24
C ALA A 135 -3.83 -12.68 -15.88
N GLN A 136 -5.14 -12.95 -15.78
CA GLN A 136 -6.13 -11.95 -15.42
C GLN A 136 -5.99 -11.52 -13.95
N ARG A 137 -5.67 -12.45 -13.05
CA ARG A 137 -5.39 -12.16 -11.65
C ARG A 137 -4.20 -11.21 -11.51
N GLN A 138 -3.13 -11.43 -12.26
CA GLN A 138 -1.96 -10.58 -12.27
C GLN A 138 -2.30 -9.17 -12.76
N VAL A 139 -3.12 -9.03 -13.80
CA VAL A 139 -3.57 -7.73 -14.29
C VAL A 139 -4.38 -7.00 -13.23
N PHE A 140 -5.30 -7.68 -12.54
CA PHE A 140 -6.09 -7.10 -11.47
C PHE A 140 -5.20 -6.58 -10.34
N LEU A 141 -4.27 -7.38 -9.86
CA LEU A 141 -3.34 -6.99 -8.81
C LEU A 141 -2.47 -5.81 -9.22
N ALA A 142 -1.93 -5.83 -10.45
CA ALA A 142 -1.11 -4.75 -10.97
C ALA A 142 -1.90 -3.43 -10.99
N ARG A 143 -3.16 -3.48 -11.41
CA ARG A 143 -4.00 -2.28 -11.53
C ARG A 143 -4.43 -1.72 -10.19
N TYR A 144 -4.97 -2.56 -9.31
CA TYR A 144 -5.67 -2.11 -8.12
C TYR A 144 -4.81 -2.10 -6.87
N TRP A 145 -3.85 -2.99 -6.76
CA TRP A 145 -3.00 -3.08 -5.58
C TRP A 145 -1.63 -2.42 -5.78
N TYR A 146 -0.99 -2.64 -6.93
CA TYR A 146 0.30 -2.02 -7.25
C TYR A 146 0.15 -0.63 -7.88
N GLY A 147 -1.02 -0.31 -8.42
CA GLY A 147 -1.29 0.96 -9.05
C GLY A 147 -0.57 1.17 -10.37
N ALA A 148 -0.27 0.10 -11.09
CA ALA A 148 0.32 0.21 -12.41
C ALA A 148 -0.64 0.90 -13.38
N ALA A 149 -0.11 1.73 -14.27
CA ALA A 149 -0.87 2.27 -15.39
C ALA A 149 -1.21 1.13 -16.37
N VAL A 150 -2.38 1.23 -16.96
CA VAL A 150 -2.83 0.28 -17.99
C VAL A 150 -2.09 0.54 -19.28
#